data_01081c56840c29170ce504dcc42e7f42
#
_entry.id   01081c56840c29170ce504dcc42e7f42
#
_cell.length_a   1.000
_cell.length_b   1.000
_cell.length_c   1.000
_cell.angle_alpha   90.00
_cell.angle_beta   90.00
_cell.angle_gamma   90.00
#
_symmetry.space_group_name_H-M   'P 1'
#
loop_
_entity.id
_entity.type
_entity.pdbx_description
1 polymer ?
#
loop_
_entity_poly.entity_id
_entity_poly.type
_entity_poly.pdbx_seq_one_letter_code
_entity_poly.pdbx_strand_id
1 'polypeptide(L)'
;MTKLPRLIPTGTCWCGCGKETGIGSFFARGHDKIAEAALMAAEYGSSVPQLLHKHGYNPGRPVIVEAVAQGDWVACGWVAAGKCWYRGTRESVRGHTEKYDHH
;
A
#
# COMPACT_ATOMS: atom_id res chain seq x y z
N MET A 1 11.20 -9.80 -9.86
CA MET A 1 10.06 -9.69 -8.95
C MET A 1 10.39 -10.36 -7.62
N THR A 2 10.29 -9.63 -6.52
CA THR A 2 10.60 -10.15 -5.20
C THR A 2 9.41 -10.91 -4.64
N LYS A 3 9.62 -12.18 -4.30
CA LYS A 3 8.58 -12.99 -3.69
C LYS A 3 8.54 -12.69 -2.18
N LEU A 4 7.39 -12.27 -1.69
CA LEU A 4 7.21 -11.97 -0.28
C LEU A 4 7.17 -13.26 0.54
N PRO A 5 7.76 -13.27 1.75
CA PRO A 5 7.73 -14.44 2.61
C PRO A 5 6.31 -14.70 3.12
N ARG A 6 6.02 -15.97 3.39
CA ARG A 6 4.77 -16.35 4.02
C ARG A 6 4.88 -16.10 5.52
N LEU A 7 4.06 -15.21 6.04
CA LEU A 7 4.06 -14.86 7.46
C LEU A 7 2.99 -15.64 8.22
N ILE A 8 3.28 -15.95 9.48
CA ILE A 8 2.37 -16.70 10.35
C ILE A 8 2.03 -15.85 11.56
N PRO A 9 0.74 -15.65 11.86
CA PRO A 9 0.32 -14.92 13.05
C PRO A 9 0.81 -15.59 14.34
N THR A 10 1.21 -14.79 15.32
CA THR A 10 1.81 -15.28 16.56
C THR A 10 0.83 -15.29 17.75
N GLY A 11 -0.41 -14.80 17.56
CA GLY A 11 -1.37 -14.68 18.64
C GLY A 11 -1.28 -13.37 19.42
N THR A 12 -0.30 -12.54 19.08
CA THR A 12 -0.10 -11.21 19.69
C THR A 12 -0.07 -10.16 18.58
N CYS A 13 -0.63 -8.99 18.86
CA CYS A 13 -0.69 -7.91 17.89
C CYS A 13 0.72 -7.46 17.47
N TRP A 14 0.98 -7.42 16.16
CA TRP A 14 2.29 -7.09 15.62
C TRP A 14 2.64 -5.61 15.70
N CYS A 15 1.71 -4.76 16.17
CA CYS A 15 2.07 -3.36 16.41
C CYS A 15 2.94 -3.20 17.66
N GLY A 16 2.99 -4.23 18.51
CA GLY A 16 3.79 -4.21 19.73
C GLY A 16 3.03 -3.75 20.98
N CYS A 17 1.71 -3.60 20.89
CA CYS A 17 0.90 -3.15 22.04
C CYS A 17 0.68 -4.21 23.12
N GLY A 18 0.97 -5.48 22.80
CA GLY A 18 0.83 -6.59 23.73
C GLY A 18 -0.56 -7.23 23.79
N LYS A 19 -1.52 -6.73 23.03
CA LYS A 19 -2.85 -7.33 22.98
C LYS A 19 -2.84 -8.68 22.30
N GLU A 20 -3.64 -9.61 22.78
CA GLU A 20 -3.85 -10.89 22.12
C GLU A 20 -4.73 -10.68 20.89
N THR A 21 -4.44 -11.42 19.84
CA THR A 21 -5.21 -11.39 18.60
C THR A 21 -5.97 -12.70 18.42
N GLY A 22 -7.05 -12.66 17.64
CA GLY A 22 -7.78 -13.86 17.27
C GLY A 22 -6.95 -14.79 16.39
N ILE A 23 -7.43 -16.02 16.26
CA ILE A 23 -6.77 -17.03 15.41
C ILE A 23 -6.67 -16.49 13.98
N GLY A 24 -5.46 -16.52 13.43
CA GLY A 24 -5.21 -16.08 12.06
C GLY A 24 -5.08 -14.57 11.89
N SER A 25 -5.13 -13.80 12.97
CA SER A 25 -4.99 -12.34 12.91
C SER A 25 -3.61 -11.87 13.35
N PHE A 26 -3.02 -10.96 12.58
CA PHE A 26 -1.74 -10.31 12.91
C PHE A 26 -1.92 -9.13 13.84
N PHE A 27 -3.08 -8.46 13.80
CA PHE A 27 -3.31 -7.21 14.50
C PHE A 27 -4.65 -7.22 15.22
N ALA A 28 -4.69 -6.54 16.38
CA ALA A 28 -5.95 -6.12 16.97
C ALA A 28 -6.61 -5.13 15.99
N ARG A 29 -7.93 -5.03 16.05
CA ARG A 29 -8.69 -4.23 15.08
C ARG A 29 -8.16 -2.80 14.97
N GLY A 30 -7.76 -2.39 13.76
CA GLY A 30 -7.24 -1.05 13.48
C GLY A 30 -5.76 -0.85 13.81
N HIS A 31 -5.11 -1.83 14.45
CA HIS A 31 -3.71 -1.68 14.88
C HIS A 31 -2.70 -1.85 13.74
N ASP A 32 -3.12 -2.37 12.60
CA ASP A 32 -2.27 -2.41 11.42
C ASP A 32 -1.85 -0.99 11.00
N LYS A 33 -2.76 -0.02 11.12
CA LYS A 33 -2.46 1.38 10.82
C LYS A 33 -1.51 2.00 11.85
N ILE A 34 -1.62 1.59 13.10
CA ILE A 34 -0.69 2.02 14.15
C ILE A 34 0.71 1.50 13.85
N ALA A 35 0.83 0.23 13.47
CA ALA A 35 2.13 -0.37 13.13
C ALA A 35 2.76 0.32 11.92
N GLU A 36 1.96 0.62 10.91
CA GLU A 36 2.41 1.31 9.70
C GLU A 36 2.94 2.71 10.05
N ALA A 37 2.19 3.47 10.84
CA ALA A 37 2.61 4.82 11.27
C ALA A 37 3.86 4.77 12.16
N ALA A 38 3.95 3.78 13.03
CA ALA A 38 5.10 3.59 13.90
C ALA A 38 6.36 3.26 13.11
N LEU A 39 6.25 2.41 12.09
CA LEU A 39 7.37 2.12 11.20
C LEU A 39 7.86 3.38 10.49
N MET A 40 6.94 4.17 9.98
CA MET A 40 7.27 5.44 9.34
C MET A 40 8.01 6.38 10.28
N ALA A 41 7.53 6.48 11.54
CA ALA A 41 8.16 7.34 12.54
C ALA A 41 9.55 6.82 12.93
N ALA A 42 9.69 5.52 13.16
CA ALA A 42 10.93 4.91 13.63
C ALA A 42 12.03 4.91 12.58
N GLU A 43 11.70 4.63 11.33
CA GLU A 43 12.69 4.39 10.28
C GLU A 43 12.85 5.54 9.28
N TYR A 44 11.82 6.37 9.13
CA TYR A 44 11.79 7.36 8.06
C TYR A 44 11.42 8.77 8.56
N GLY A 45 11.43 9.00 9.89
CA GLY A 45 11.08 10.30 10.46
C GLY A 45 9.69 10.79 10.04
N SER A 46 8.74 9.86 9.82
CA SER A 46 7.39 10.14 9.34
C SER A 46 7.34 10.76 7.95
N SER A 47 8.41 10.61 7.18
CA SER A 47 8.52 11.15 5.82
C SER A 47 8.29 10.07 4.77
N VAL A 48 7.20 10.15 4.03
CA VAL A 48 6.91 9.22 2.93
C VAL A 48 7.96 9.33 1.82
N PRO A 49 8.43 10.54 1.44
CA PRO A 49 9.53 10.63 0.47
C PRO A 49 10.79 9.88 0.90
N GLN A 50 11.13 9.87 2.19
CA GLN A 50 12.27 9.11 2.67
C GLN A 50 12.07 7.60 2.50
N LEU A 51 10.84 7.11 2.78
CA LEU A 51 10.49 5.71 2.54
C LEU A 51 10.67 5.36 1.06
N LEU A 52 10.13 6.16 0.18
CA LEU A 52 10.24 5.94 -1.27
C LEU A 52 11.68 5.97 -1.72
N HIS A 53 12.44 6.95 -1.25
CA HIS A 53 13.86 7.10 -1.60
C HIS A 53 14.66 5.87 -1.21
N LYS A 54 14.45 5.34 0.00
CA LYS A 54 15.16 4.16 0.49
C LYS A 54 14.93 2.94 -0.41
N HIS A 55 13.74 2.81 -0.99
CA HIS A 55 13.40 1.71 -1.87
C HIS A 55 13.65 2.03 -3.35
N GLY A 56 14.27 3.15 -3.64
CA GLY A 56 14.65 3.52 -5.01
C GLY A 56 13.52 4.11 -5.84
N TYR A 57 12.43 4.51 -5.21
CA TYR A 57 11.31 5.12 -5.91
C TYR A 57 11.39 6.65 -5.89
N ASN A 58 10.99 7.27 -6.97
CA ASN A 58 10.94 8.71 -7.15
C ASN A 58 10.03 9.01 -8.36
N PRO A 59 9.83 10.30 -8.73
CA PRO A 59 8.99 10.60 -9.90
C PRO A 59 9.45 9.95 -11.20
N GLY A 60 10.75 9.70 -11.35
CA GLY A 60 11.28 9.00 -12.53
C GLY A 60 11.11 7.49 -12.48
N ARG A 61 10.83 6.93 -11.28
CA ARG A 61 10.53 5.53 -11.08
C ARG A 61 9.33 5.43 -10.15
N PRO A 62 8.10 5.61 -10.68
CA PRO A 62 6.90 5.73 -9.84
C PRO A 62 6.51 4.42 -9.14
N VAL A 63 6.28 4.48 -7.84
CA VAL A 63 5.85 3.30 -7.07
C VAL A 63 4.46 2.81 -7.49
N ILE A 64 3.61 3.71 -7.98
CA ILE A 64 2.26 3.33 -8.43
C ILE A 64 2.31 2.39 -9.65
N VAL A 65 3.32 2.54 -10.51
CA VAL A 65 3.54 1.64 -11.64
C VAL A 65 3.96 0.27 -11.15
N GLU A 66 4.84 0.21 -10.14
CA GLU A 66 5.28 -1.04 -9.56
C GLU A 66 4.11 -1.77 -8.86
N ALA A 67 3.23 -1.04 -8.19
CA ALA A 67 2.06 -1.63 -7.54
C ALA A 67 1.15 -2.33 -8.54
N VAL A 68 0.96 -1.75 -9.73
CA VAL A 68 0.20 -2.38 -10.82
C VAL A 68 0.95 -3.61 -11.34
N ALA A 69 2.26 -3.52 -11.52
CA ALA A 69 3.07 -4.62 -12.03
C ALA A 69 3.05 -5.83 -11.10
N GLN A 70 2.93 -5.61 -9.77
CA GLN A 70 2.83 -6.69 -8.80
C GLN A 70 1.44 -7.33 -8.73
N GLY A 71 0.44 -6.74 -9.38
CA GLY A 71 -0.88 -7.33 -9.54
C GLY A 71 -1.92 -6.96 -8.49
N ASP A 72 -1.55 -6.20 -7.44
CA ASP A 72 -2.49 -5.80 -6.41
C ASP A 72 -3.33 -4.60 -6.81
N TRP A 73 -2.78 -3.76 -7.68
CA TRP A 73 -3.44 -2.55 -8.17
C TRP A 73 -3.72 -2.65 -9.66
N VAL A 74 -4.65 -1.81 -10.12
CA VAL A 74 -4.98 -1.70 -11.55
C VAL A 74 -4.92 -0.23 -11.96
N ALA A 75 -4.72 0.00 -13.25
CA ALA A 75 -4.75 1.35 -13.81
C ALA A 75 -6.16 1.68 -14.29
N CYS A 76 -6.53 2.96 -14.18
CA CYS A 76 -7.73 3.47 -14.85
C CYS A 76 -7.60 3.21 -16.36
N GLY A 77 -8.69 2.82 -17.03
CA GLY A 77 -8.68 2.50 -18.46
C GLY A 77 -8.18 3.64 -19.34
N TRP A 78 -8.21 4.87 -18.87
CA TRP A 78 -7.73 6.04 -19.60
C TRP A 78 -6.24 6.30 -19.45
N VAL A 79 -5.54 5.53 -18.63
CA VAL A 79 -4.08 5.65 -18.44
C VAL A 79 -3.35 5.34 -19.75
N ALA A 80 -3.74 4.26 -20.43
CA ALA A 80 -3.12 3.87 -21.69
C ALA A 80 -3.33 4.90 -22.79
N ALA A 81 -4.42 5.68 -22.72
CA ALA A 81 -4.70 6.74 -23.68
C ALA A 81 -3.99 8.06 -23.34
N GLY A 82 -3.22 8.10 -22.26
CA GLY A 82 -2.51 9.31 -21.82
C GLY A 82 -3.40 10.37 -21.20
N LYS A 83 -4.66 10.02 -20.83
CA LYS A 83 -5.64 10.97 -20.29
C LYS A 83 -5.81 10.89 -18.79
N CYS A 84 -5.14 9.95 -18.12
CA CYS A 84 -5.27 9.77 -16.69
C CYS A 84 -3.99 9.14 -16.13
N TRP A 85 -3.74 9.40 -14.86
CA TRP A 85 -2.61 8.81 -14.14
C TRP A 85 -3.06 7.81 -13.08
N TYR A 86 -4.38 7.75 -12.78
CA TYR A 86 -4.91 7.09 -11.60
C TYR A 86 -4.69 5.58 -11.61
N ARG A 87 -4.10 5.11 -10.53
CA ARG A 87 -3.89 3.69 -10.25
C ARG A 87 -4.24 3.41 -8.80
N GLY A 88 -4.85 2.27 -8.53
CA GLY A 88 -5.25 1.91 -7.18
C GLY A 88 -5.88 0.54 -7.14
N THR A 89 -6.59 0.23 -6.05
CA THR A 89 -7.34 -1.01 -5.96
C THR A 89 -8.45 -1.03 -7.02
N ARG A 90 -8.97 -2.21 -7.33
CA ARG A 90 -10.05 -2.34 -8.32
C ARG A 90 -11.28 -1.53 -7.93
N GLU A 91 -11.63 -1.53 -6.64
CA GLU A 91 -12.76 -0.75 -6.13
C GLU A 91 -12.52 0.75 -6.26
N SER A 92 -11.34 1.18 -5.90
CA SER A 92 -10.92 2.56 -5.99
C SER A 92 -10.96 3.07 -7.42
N VAL A 93 -10.44 2.27 -8.37
CA VAL A 93 -10.44 2.62 -9.80
C VAL A 93 -11.86 2.66 -10.34
N ARG A 94 -12.72 1.73 -9.93
CA ARG A 94 -14.12 1.72 -10.34
C ARG A 94 -14.83 3.01 -9.90
N GLY A 95 -14.67 3.39 -8.63
CA GLY A 95 -15.24 4.63 -8.10
C GLY A 95 -14.73 5.87 -8.82
N HIS A 96 -13.43 5.89 -9.13
CA HIS A 96 -12.81 6.97 -9.89
C HIS A 96 -13.42 7.08 -11.30
N THR A 97 -13.58 5.95 -11.99
CA THR A 97 -14.12 5.91 -13.36
C THR A 97 -15.58 6.37 -13.40
N GLU A 98 -16.37 6.00 -12.39
CA GLU A 98 -17.76 6.41 -12.29
C GLU A 98 -17.91 7.89 -11.98
N LYS A 99 -16.98 8.44 -11.19
CA LYS A 99 -17.04 9.82 -10.72
C LYS A 99 -16.48 10.83 -11.71
N TYR A 100 -15.44 10.45 -12.44
CA TYR A 100 -14.73 11.37 -13.33
C TYR A 100 -14.96 11.03 -14.79
N ASP A 101 -15.24 12.06 -15.57
CA ASP A 101 -15.42 11.95 -17.02
C ASP A 101 -14.09 12.28 -17.70
N HIS A 102 -13.57 11.33 -18.48
CA HIS A 102 -12.28 11.47 -19.16
C HIS A 102 -12.40 11.89 -20.63
N HIS A 103 -13.52 12.36 -21.03
CA HIS A 103 -13.78 12.77 -22.44
C HIS A 103 -13.00 13.98 -22.91
#